data_3982ccdc9481f92c046b8c93df938de7
#
_entry.id   3982ccdc9481f92c046b8c93df938de7
#
_cell.length_a   1.000
_cell.length_b   1.000
_cell.length_c   1.000
_cell.angle_alpha   90.00
_cell.angle_beta   90.00
_cell.angle_gamma   90.00
#
_symmetry.space_group_name_H-M   'P 1'
#
loop_
_entity.id
_entity.type
_entity.pdbx_description
1 polymer ?
#
loop_
_entity_poly.entity_id
_entity_poly.type
_entity_poly.pdbx_seq_one_letter_code
_entity_poly.pdbx_strand_id
1 'polypeptide(L)'
;MLLRTKLVLALLVFYVGTLQAQLQSPEDFLGYRVGTRHTPHYQVQNYFKHVAASVPERVKLSQYGVTNEGRPLVVAYVSSAANIASLESVRTNNLRLAGLTLDKMAPIEENHPAIVWLSYNVHGNEASSTEASMVTLYELVKDNAATAEWLEQMVVVIDPCINPDGRDRYVNWYNSVVGQTFNPLAFSREHQEPWPGGRSNHYYFDLNRDWAWQSQVESQQRMRLYQQWMPHVHVDFHEQGYNEPYYFAPAAEPYHEIITPWQREFQQAIGKNHAGYFDKNGWLYFTRERFDLLYPSYGDTYPMYSG
;
A
#
# COMPACT_ATOMS: atom_id res chain seq x y z
N MET A 1 -38.77 46.01 -3.22
CA MET A 1 -37.33 45.85 -3.00
C MET A 1 -36.98 44.65 -2.11
N LEU A 2 -37.63 44.45 -0.97
CA LEU A 2 -37.35 43.35 -0.03
C LEU A 2 -37.57 41.91 -0.60
N LEU A 3 -38.53 41.73 -1.51
CA LEU A 3 -38.83 40.40 -2.08
C LEU A 3 -37.73 39.92 -3.07
N ARG A 4 -37.12 40.83 -3.83
CA ARG A 4 -36.02 40.54 -4.75
C ARG A 4 -34.73 40.20 -4.00
N THR A 5 -34.48 40.84 -2.87
CA THR A 5 -33.29 40.56 -2.03
C THR A 5 -33.38 39.21 -1.35
N LYS A 6 -34.56 38.75 -0.94
CA LYS A 6 -34.77 37.43 -0.36
C LYS A 6 -34.63 36.31 -1.39
N LEU A 7 -34.98 36.54 -2.66
CA LEU A 7 -34.83 35.56 -3.74
C LEU A 7 -33.35 35.37 -4.13
N VAL A 8 -32.57 36.47 -4.12
CA VAL A 8 -31.11 36.39 -4.39
C VAL A 8 -30.37 35.69 -3.26
N LEU A 9 -30.76 35.91 -1.99
CA LEU A 9 -30.18 35.21 -0.84
C LEU A 9 -30.53 33.71 -0.84
N ALA A 10 -31.77 33.35 -1.22
CA ALA A 10 -32.18 31.95 -1.36
C ALA A 10 -31.43 31.23 -2.50
N LEU A 11 -31.15 31.91 -3.62
CA LEU A 11 -30.35 31.37 -4.72
C LEU A 11 -28.87 31.20 -4.33
N LEU A 12 -28.30 32.06 -3.49
CA LEU A 12 -26.94 31.91 -2.97
C LEU A 12 -26.81 30.76 -1.95
N VAL A 13 -27.85 30.48 -1.17
CA VAL A 13 -27.87 29.36 -0.21
C VAL A 13 -28.01 28.00 -0.93
N PHE A 14 -28.64 27.96 -2.12
CA PHE A 14 -28.74 26.73 -2.91
C PHE A 14 -27.51 26.44 -3.74
N TYR A 15 -26.53 27.34 -3.87
CA TYR A 15 -25.30 27.16 -4.63
C TYR A 15 -24.07 26.78 -3.74
N VAL A 16 -24.31 26.42 -2.48
CA VAL A 16 -23.35 25.62 -1.71
C VAL A 16 -23.53 24.15 -2.12
N GLY A 17 -23.51 23.91 -3.41
CA GLY A 17 -23.24 22.58 -3.98
C GLY A 17 -21.88 22.16 -3.44
N THR A 18 -21.80 21.00 -2.87
CA THR A 18 -20.57 20.34 -2.45
C THR A 18 -19.54 20.48 -3.57
N LEU A 19 -18.60 21.42 -3.41
CA LEU A 19 -17.36 21.42 -4.21
C LEU A 19 -16.62 20.15 -3.82
N GLN A 20 -17.01 19.04 -4.43
CA GLN A 20 -16.23 17.81 -4.35
C GLN A 20 -14.89 18.10 -5.01
N ALA A 21 -13.80 17.89 -4.30
CA ALA A 21 -12.48 18.08 -4.86
C ALA A 21 -12.35 17.19 -6.12
N GLN A 22 -11.93 17.78 -7.23
CA GLN A 22 -11.70 17.00 -8.44
C GLN A 22 -10.51 16.05 -8.19
N LEU A 23 -10.68 14.77 -8.53
CA LEU A 23 -9.62 13.79 -8.46
C LEU A 23 -8.44 14.23 -9.33
N GLN A 24 -7.25 14.36 -8.74
CA GLN A 24 -6.02 14.72 -9.42
C GLN A 24 -5.11 13.49 -9.51
N SER A 25 -4.34 13.40 -10.61
CA SER A 25 -3.22 12.46 -10.66
C SER A 25 -2.17 12.81 -9.61
N PRO A 26 -1.28 11.88 -9.20
CA PRO A 26 -0.17 12.22 -8.31
C PRO A 26 0.69 13.34 -8.85
N GLU A 27 0.94 13.37 -10.16
CA GLU A 27 1.76 14.39 -10.82
C GLU A 27 1.11 15.77 -10.77
N ASP A 28 -0.21 15.86 -11.02
CA ASP A 28 -0.97 17.12 -10.95
C ASP A 28 -1.01 17.65 -9.51
N PHE A 29 -1.21 16.76 -8.53
CA PHE A 29 -1.27 17.13 -7.12
C PHE A 29 0.09 17.59 -6.57
N LEU A 30 1.16 16.88 -6.93
CA LEU A 30 2.51 17.15 -6.45
C LEU A 30 3.22 18.27 -7.22
N GLY A 31 2.79 18.55 -8.46
CA GLY A 31 3.42 19.53 -9.35
C GLY A 31 4.75 19.05 -9.96
N TYR A 32 5.03 17.76 -9.92
CA TYR A 32 6.18 17.14 -10.56
C TYR A 32 5.87 15.68 -10.92
N ARG A 33 6.60 15.15 -11.90
CA ARG A 33 6.46 13.77 -12.33
C ARG A 33 6.93 12.81 -11.24
N VAL A 34 6.09 11.82 -10.90
CA VAL A 34 6.45 10.75 -9.94
C VAL A 34 7.70 10.02 -10.41
N GLY A 35 8.62 9.75 -9.47
CA GLY A 35 9.91 9.12 -9.75
C GLY A 35 11.02 10.09 -10.14
N THR A 36 10.75 11.41 -10.32
CA THR A 36 11.81 12.40 -10.55
C THR A 36 12.44 12.96 -9.27
N ARG A 37 11.79 12.72 -8.15
CA ARG A 37 12.28 13.02 -6.79
C ARG A 37 11.53 12.16 -5.78
N HIS A 38 12.06 12.01 -4.59
CA HIS A 38 11.34 11.34 -3.51
C HIS A 38 10.42 12.33 -2.78
N THR A 39 9.14 11.95 -2.70
CA THR A 39 8.10 12.75 -2.07
C THR A 39 8.20 12.67 -0.54
N PRO A 40 8.27 13.79 0.22
CA PRO A 40 8.20 13.77 1.68
C PRO A 40 6.95 13.06 2.18
N HIS A 41 7.06 12.31 3.27
CA HIS A 41 5.97 11.47 3.78
C HIS A 41 4.66 12.24 4.02
N TYR A 42 4.74 13.48 4.55
CA TYR A 42 3.53 14.30 4.76
C TYR A 42 2.77 14.62 3.46
N GLN A 43 3.48 14.78 2.33
CA GLN A 43 2.85 15.01 1.02
C GLN A 43 2.17 13.73 0.50
N VAL A 44 2.78 12.56 0.71
CA VAL A 44 2.13 11.27 0.42
C VAL A 44 0.82 11.16 1.18
N GLN A 45 0.83 11.44 2.49
CA GLN A 45 -0.39 11.42 3.30
C GLN A 45 -1.43 12.43 2.80
N ASN A 46 -1.02 13.64 2.42
CA ASN A 46 -1.92 14.63 1.87
C ASN A 46 -2.54 14.20 0.55
N TYR A 47 -1.78 13.51 -0.30
CA TYR A 47 -2.30 12.91 -1.52
C TYR A 47 -3.37 11.86 -1.24
N PHE A 48 -3.11 10.92 -0.31
CA PHE A 48 -4.09 9.92 0.10
C PHE A 48 -5.38 10.56 0.67
N LYS A 49 -5.25 11.62 1.48
CA LYS A 49 -6.39 12.40 1.99
C LYS A 49 -7.15 13.09 0.85
N HIS A 50 -6.43 13.65 -0.12
CA HIS A 50 -7.04 14.27 -1.30
C HIS A 50 -7.87 13.26 -2.08
N VAL A 51 -7.32 12.09 -2.41
CA VAL A 51 -8.06 11.06 -3.15
C VAL A 51 -9.28 10.58 -2.37
N ALA A 52 -9.15 10.31 -1.06
CA ALA A 52 -10.27 9.89 -0.23
C ALA A 52 -11.38 10.98 -0.15
N ALA A 53 -11.02 12.25 -0.20
CA ALA A 53 -11.98 13.34 -0.25
C ALA A 53 -12.63 13.55 -1.63
N SER A 54 -11.90 13.20 -2.70
CA SER A 54 -12.37 13.33 -4.09
C SER A 54 -13.34 12.21 -4.50
N VAL A 55 -13.15 10.99 -3.97
CA VAL A 55 -13.97 9.81 -4.31
C VAL A 55 -14.33 9.00 -3.03
N PRO A 56 -15.04 9.64 -2.07
CA PRO A 56 -15.29 9.05 -0.75
C PRO A 56 -16.16 7.79 -0.79
N GLU A 57 -16.92 7.60 -1.86
CA GLU A 57 -17.70 6.37 -2.10
C GLU A 57 -16.86 5.18 -2.52
N ARG A 58 -15.61 5.40 -2.96
CA ARG A 58 -14.68 4.35 -3.45
C ARG A 58 -13.42 4.20 -2.60
N VAL A 59 -13.10 5.21 -1.80
CA VAL A 59 -11.88 5.21 -0.95
C VAL A 59 -12.23 5.63 0.47
N LYS A 60 -11.86 4.77 1.42
CA LYS A 60 -11.93 5.08 2.85
C LYS A 60 -10.52 5.06 3.44
N LEU A 61 -10.08 6.18 3.99
CA LEU A 61 -8.80 6.30 4.68
C LEU A 61 -8.98 6.03 6.18
N SER A 62 -8.07 5.27 6.77
CA SER A 62 -8.06 4.99 8.21
C SER A 62 -6.65 5.10 8.76
N GLN A 63 -6.52 5.71 9.93
CA GLN A 63 -5.28 5.67 10.70
C GLN A 63 -5.32 4.47 11.64
N TYR A 64 -4.30 3.61 11.59
CA TYR A 64 -4.21 2.43 12.46
C TYR A 64 -3.18 2.56 13.59
N GLY A 65 -2.37 3.62 13.54
CA GLY A 65 -1.37 3.84 14.57
C GLY A 65 -0.55 5.10 14.36
N VAL A 66 0.53 5.16 15.14
CA VAL A 66 1.56 6.20 15.05
C VAL A 66 2.94 5.56 15.28
N THR A 67 3.97 6.11 14.64
CA THR A 67 5.36 5.69 14.86
C THR A 67 5.95 6.24 16.14
N ASN A 68 7.17 5.84 16.46
CA ASN A 68 7.94 6.39 17.59
C ASN A 68 8.18 7.90 17.46
N GLU A 69 8.27 8.45 16.25
CA GLU A 69 8.40 9.89 16.00
C GLU A 69 7.05 10.61 15.84
N GLY A 70 5.94 9.93 16.12
CA GLY A 70 4.60 10.51 16.09
C GLY A 70 3.98 10.64 14.69
N ARG A 71 4.56 10.00 13.65
CA ARG A 71 3.99 10.00 12.31
C ARG A 71 2.80 9.06 12.21
N PRO A 72 1.67 9.49 11.62
CA PRO A 72 0.52 8.62 11.43
C PRO A 72 0.83 7.43 10.52
N LEU A 73 0.38 6.25 10.92
CA LEU A 73 0.33 5.04 10.11
C LEU A 73 -1.08 4.91 9.55
N VAL A 74 -1.22 4.91 8.23
CA VAL A 74 -2.52 4.95 7.55
C VAL A 74 -2.67 3.83 6.53
N VAL A 75 -3.92 3.39 6.32
CA VAL A 75 -4.29 2.54 5.20
C VAL A 75 -5.44 3.15 4.42
N ALA A 76 -5.47 2.93 3.12
CA ALA A 76 -6.61 3.23 2.27
C ALA A 76 -7.30 1.92 1.87
N TYR A 77 -8.61 1.84 2.11
CA TYR A 77 -9.47 0.79 1.57
C TYR A 77 -10.05 1.31 0.25
N VAL A 78 -9.81 0.56 -0.81
CA VAL A 78 -10.23 0.91 -2.18
C VAL A 78 -11.10 -0.20 -2.73
N SER A 79 -12.33 0.13 -3.15
CA SER A 79 -13.26 -0.85 -3.72
C SER A 79 -14.40 -0.15 -4.47
N SER A 80 -15.38 -0.93 -4.96
CA SER A 80 -16.64 -0.37 -5.47
C SER A 80 -17.40 0.36 -4.36
N ALA A 81 -18.30 1.27 -4.75
CA ALA A 81 -19.13 2.03 -3.79
C ALA A 81 -19.97 1.10 -2.89
N ALA A 82 -20.47 -0.01 -3.44
CA ALA A 82 -21.22 -1.00 -2.67
C ALA A 82 -20.37 -1.68 -1.60
N ASN A 83 -19.15 -2.09 -1.94
CA ASN A 83 -18.23 -2.72 -1.01
C ASN A 83 -17.74 -1.75 0.06
N ILE A 84 -17.47 -0.50 -0.29
CA ILE A 84 -17.07 0.54 0.70
C ILE A 84 -18.23 0.83 1.67
N ALA A 85 -19.46 0.88 1.19
CA ALA A 85 -20.64 1.08 2.05
C ALA A 85 -20.84 -0.09 3.02
N SER A 86 -20.47 -1.32 2.64
CA SER A 86 -20.60 -2.55 3.44
C SER A 86 -19.28 -3.09 3.98
N LEU A 87 -18.25 -2.25 4.07
CA LEU A 87 -16.86 -2.65 4.36
C LEU A 87 -16.72 -3.49 5.65
N GLU A 88 -17.49 -3.16 6.69
CA GLU A 88 -17.50 -3.92 7.94
C GLU A 88 -18.10 -5.32 7.78
N SER A 89 -19.15 -5.46 6.95
CA SER A 89 -19.73 -6.77 6.62
C SER A 89 -18.72 -7.62 5.85
N VAL A 90 -18.02 -7.05 4.87
CA VAL A 90 -16.94 -7.74 4.13
C VAL A 90 -15.88 -8.26 5.11
N ARG A 91 -15.38 -7.40 5.99
CA ARG A 91 -14.39 -7.75 7.01
C ARG A 91 -14.87 -8.88 7.92
N THR A 92 -16.08 -8.75 8.45
CA THR A 92 -16.63 -9.71 9.40
C THR A 92 -16.91 -11.05 8.73
N ASN A 93 -17.42 -11.06 7.50
CA ASN A 93 -17.66 -12.29 6.75
C ASN A 93 -16.33 -13.02 6.45
N ASN A 94 -15.28 -12.28 6.11
CA ASN A 94 -13.95 -12.87 5.91
C ASN A 94 -13.42 -13.55 7.17
N LEU A 95 -13.57 -12.92 8.35
CA LEU A 95 -13.18 -13.53 9.62
C LEU A 95 -14.01 -14.79 9.95
N ARG A 96 -15.28 -14.84 9.54
CA ARG A 96 -16.11 -16.07 9.68
C ARG A 96 -15.59 -17.18 8.78
N LEU A 97 -15.27 -16.88 7.53
CA LEU A 97 -14.66 -17.83 6.58
C LEU A 97 -13.35 -18.39 7.13
N ALA A 98 -12.53 -17.55 7.75
CA ALA A 98 -11.30 -17.95 8.40
C ALA A 98 -11.50 -18.70 9.74
N GLY A 99 -12.74 -18.85 10.21
CA GLY A 99 -13.05 -19.51 11.49
C GLY A 99 -12.66 -18.72 12.75
N LEU A 100 -12.42 -17.43 12.61
CA LEU A 100 -11.90 -16.54 13.66
C LEU A 100 -12.98 -15.78 14.44
N THR A 101 -14.27 -16.01 14.15
CA THR A 101 -15.37 -15.40 14.90
C THR A 101 -16.05 -16.42 15.81
N LEU A 102 -16.56 -15.94 16.95
CA LEU A 102 -17.34 -16.78 17.88
C LEU A 102 -18.76 -17.07 17.37
N ASP A 103 -19.27 -16.26 16.46
CA ASP A 103 -20.59 -16.44 15.86
C ASP A 103 -20.53 -17.43 14.70
N LYS A 104 -20.64 -18.72 15.04
CA LYS A 104 -20.69 -19.83 14.07
C LYS A 104 -22.05 -20.01 13.42
N MET A 105 -23.09 -19.29 13.86
CA MET A 105 -24.48 -19.45 13.42
C MET A 105 -24.89 -18.51 12.29
N ALA A 106 -24.16 -17.43 12.06
CA ALA A 106 -24.47 -16.53 10.97
C ALA A 106 -24.08 -17.17 9.61
N PRO A 107 -24.93 -17.02 8.58
CA PRO A 107 -24.64 -17.56 7.26
C PRO A 107 -23.35 -16.94 6.70
N ILE A 108 -22.55 -17.77 6.03
CA ILE A 108 -21.38 -17.33 5.28
C ILE A 108 -21.85 -16.90 3.90
N GLU A 109 -21.47 -15.72 3.48
CA GLU A 109 -21.68 -15.25 2.11
C GLU A 109 -20.53 -15.80 1.25
N GLU A 110 -20.79 -16.80 0.42
CA GLU A 110 -19.77 -17.44 -0.42
C GLU A 110 -19.20 -16.49 -1.50
N ASN A 111 -20.04 -15.58 -1.99
CA ASN A 111 -19.65 -14.57 -3.01
C ASN A 111 -19.33 -13.23 -2.36
N HIS A 112 -18.27 -13.17 -1.57
CA HIS A 112 -17.81 -11.90 -1.02
C HIS A 112 -16.51 -11.45 -1.70
N PRO A 113 -16.19 -10.13 -1.70
CA PRO A 113 -14.99 -9.60 -2.33
C PRO A 113 -13.72 -10.19 -1.71
N ALA A 114 -12.75 -10.55 -2.54
CA ALA A 114 -11.41 -10.90 -2.06
C ALA A 114 -10.74 -9.68 -1.42
N ILE A 115 -9.93 -9.91 -0.39
CA ILE A 115 -9.14 -8.86 0.27
C ILE A 115 -7.70 -8.98 -0.20
N VAL A 116 -7.18 -7.91 -0.81
CA VAL A 116 -5.81 -7.81 -1.30
C VAL A 116 -5.10 -6.72 -0.50
N TRP A 117 -4.02 -7.07 0.18
CA TRP A 117 -3.23 -6.14 0.99
C TRP A 117 -1.91 -5.80 0.29
N LEU A 118 -1.68 -4.52 0.07
CA LEU A 118 -0.48 -3.98 -0.57
C LEU A 118 0.33 -3.20 0.46
N SER A 119 1.47 -3.77 0.87
CA SER A 119 2.40 -3.20 1.85
C SER A 119 3.56 -2.52 1.16
N TYR A 120 3.77 -1.25 1.42
CA TYR A 120 4.84 -0.48 0.81
C TYR A 120 5.82 0.05 1.86
N ASN A 121 7.09 0.11 1.50
CA ASN A 121 8.13 0.84 2.22
C ASN A 121 8.37 0.36 3.67
N VAL A 122 8.45 -0.93 3.89
CA VAL A 122 8.89 -1.49 5.18
C VAL A 122 10.35 -1.10 5.48
N HIS A 123 11.19 -1.04 4.45
CA HIS A 123 12.49 -0.40 4.51
C HIS A 123 12.35 1.05 4.02
N GLY A 124 12.60 2.02 4.89
CA GLY A 124 12.32 3.41 4.58
C GLY A 124 13.17 4.00 3.45
N ASN A 125 14.37 3.47 3.21
CA ASN A 125 15.24 3.87 2.10
C ASN A 125 14.92 3.20 0.76
N GLU A 126 14.02 2.23 0.74
CA GLU A 126 13.44 1.67 -0.49
C GLU A 126 12.26 2.56 -0.92
N ALA A 127 12.58 3.82 -1.23
CA ALA A 127 11.62 4.91 -1.25
C ALA A 127 10.71 4.94 -2.48
N SER A 128 11.06 4.27 -3.58
CA SER A 128 10.26 4.22 -4.82
C SER A 128 8.94 3.49 -4.62
N SER A 129 8.87 2.55 -3.70
CA SER A 129 7.63 1.80 -3.43
C SER A 129 6.49 2.71 -2.95
N THR A 130 6.76 3.66 -2.04
CA THR A 130 5.75 4.66 -1.62
C THR A 130 5.33 5.57 -2.77
N GLU A 131 6.24 5.96 -3.66
CA GLU A 131 5.90 6.71 -4.88
C GLU A 131 4.91 5.88 -5.74
N ALA A 132 5.20 4.60 -5.92
CA ALA A 132 4.31 3.67 -6.64
C ALA A 132 2.95 3.52 -5.96
N SER A 133 2.85 3.59 -4.62
CA SER A 133 1.58 3.49 -3.90
C SER A 133 0.60 4.60 -4.28
N MET A 134 1.09 5.82 -4.51
CA MET A 134 0.26 6.94 -4.98
C MET A 134 -0.28 6.70 -6.39
N VAL A 135 0.56 6.18 -7.27
CA VAL A 135 0.16 5.82 -8.64
C VAL A 135 -0.85 4.68 -8.61
N THR A 136 -0.60 3.65 -7.81
CA THR A 136 -1.52 2.51 -7.64
C THR A 136 -2.90 2.98 -7.15
N LEU A 137 -2.95 3.84 -6.13
CA LEU A 137 -4.19 4.40 -5.63
C LEU A 137 -4.97 5.14 -6.73
N TYR A 138 -4.29 5.99 -7.49
CA TYR A 138 -4.91 6.74 -8.59
C TYR A 138 -5.43 5.83 -9.70
N GLU A 139 -4.61 4.87 -10.15
CA GLU A 139 -4.96 3.92 -11.21
C GLU A 139 -6.18 3.07 -10.86
N LEU A 140 -6.34 2.70 -9.59
CA LEU A 140 -7.51 1.96 -9.12
C LEU A 140 -8.80 2.79 -9.12
N VAL A 141 -8.71 4.11 -8.91
CA VAL A 141 -9.90 4.96 -8.74
C VAL A 141 -10.17 5.91 -9.90
N LYS A 142 -9.25 6.07 -10.83
CA LYS A 142 -9.53 6.85 -12.04
C LYS A 142 -10.61 6.17 -12.88
N ASP A 143 -11.24 6.92 -13.77
CA ASP A 143 -12.26 6.37 -14.67
C ASP A 143 -11.65 5.34 -15.65
N ASN A 144 -11.86 4.07 -15.32
CA ASN A 144 -11.36 2.92 -16.07
C ASN A 144 -12.28 1.71 -15.83
N ALA A 145 -12.91 1.22 -16.87
CA ALA A 145 -13.86 0.11 -16.79
C ALA A 145 -13.25 -1.19 -16.24
N ALA A 146 -12.00 -1.51 -16.62
CA ALA A 146 -11.34 -2.73 -16.13
C ALA A 146 -11.06 -2.69 -14.62
N THR A 147 -10.56 -1.57 -14.11
CA THR A 147 -10.34 -1.42 -12.66
C THR A 147 -11.65 -1.36 -11.88
N ALA A 148 -12.71 -0.78 -12.46
CA ALA A 148 -14.03 -0.77 -11.86
C ALA A 148 -14.58 -2.21 -11.69
N GLU A 149 -14.46 -3.06 -12.70
CA GLU A 149 -14.85 -4.48 -12.63
C GLU A 149 -14.05 -5.25 -11.57
N TRP A 150 -12.75 -5.03 -11.49
CA TRP A 150 -11.93 -5.65 -10.44
C TRP A 150 -12.38 -5.24 -9.03
N LEU A 151 -12.69 -3.96 -8.83
CA LEU A 151 -13.12 -3.44 -7.53
C LEU A 151 -14.53 -3.88 -7.13
N GLU A 152 -15.34 -4.41 -8.03
CA GLU A 152 -16.58 -5.12 -7.66
C GLU A 152 -16.28 -6.44 -6.94
N GLN A 153 -15.16 -7.09 -7.31
CA GLN A 153 -14.77 -8.41 -6.83
C GLN A 153 -13.74 -8.39 -5.68
N MET A 154 -13.20 -7.22 -5.34
CA MET A 154 -12.16 -7.13 -4.30
C MET A 154 -12.18 -5.82 -3.51
N VAL A 155 -11.64 -5.90 -2.30
CA VAL A 155 -11.22 -4.75 -1.49
C VAL A 155 -9.69 -4.73 -1.50
N VAL A 156 -9.12 -3.65 -2.02
CA VAL A 156 -7.67 -3.42 -1.97
C VAL A 156 -7.35 -2.55 -0.76
N VAL A 157 -6.50 -3.06 0.12
CA VAL A 157 -5.97 -2.33 1.28
C VAL A 157 -4.57 -1.85 0.93
N ILE A 158 -4.36 -0.55 0.85
CA ILE A 158 -3.06 0.06 0.54
C ILE A 158 -2.48 0.63 1.83
N ASP A 159 -1.34 0.05 2.29
CA ASP A 159 -0.49 0.62 3.34
C ASP A 159 0.69 1.34 2.66
N PRO A 160 0.62 2.67 2.47
CA PRO A 160 1.55 3.38 1.59
C PRO A 160 2.96 3.50 2.15
N CYS A 161 3.12 3.35 3.45
CA CYS A 161 4.43 3.48 4.09
C CYS A 161 4.41 2.90 5.52
N ILE A 162 4.95 1.71 5.65
CA ILE A 162 5.05 1.00 6.94
C ILE A 162 6.09 1.65 7.85
N ASN A 163 7.14 2.23 7.28
CA ASN A 163 8.25 2.83 8.01
C ASN A 163 8.46 4.31 7.66
N PRO A 164 7.53 5.19 8.06
CA PRO A 164 7.65 6.62 7.73
C PRO A 164 8.81 7.33 8.44
N ASP A 165 9.30 6.85 9.60
CA ASP A 165 10.46 7.41 10.29
C ASP A 165 11.74 7.15 9.49
N GLY A 166 11.95 5.91 9.04
CA GLY A 166 13.06 5.55 8.18
C GLY A 166 12.98 6.25 6.82
N ARG A 167 11.77 6.32 6.23
CA ARG A 167 11.56 7.01 4.96
C ARG A 167 11.92 8.49 5.04
N ASP A 168 11.42 9.22 6.02
CA ASP A 168 11.72 10.65 6.15
C ASP A 168 13.21 10.89 6.39
N ARG A 169 13.88 10.01 7.12
CA ARG A 169 15.33 10.07 7.31
C ARG A 169 16.07 9.99 5.97
N TYR A 170 15.71 9.03 5.12
CA TYR A 170 16.29 8.86 3.79
C TYR A 170 15.93 10.00 2.84
N VAL A 171 14.64 10.30 2.70
CA VAL A 171 14.13 11.27 1.74
C VAL A 171 14.64 12.69 2.03
N ASN A 172 14.67 13.10 3.30
CA ASN A 172 15.20 14.41 3.69
C ASN A 172 16.70 14.52 3.41
N TRP A 173 17.47 13.46 3.71
CA TRP A 173 18.87 13.42 3.33
C TRP A 173 19.05 13.48 1.83
N TYR A 174 18.39 12.61 1.06
CA TYR A 174 18.50 12.55 -0.39
C TYR A 174 18.18 13.91 -1.03
N ASN A 175 17.05 14.50 -0.67
CA ASN A 175 16.63 15.79 -1.20
C ASN A 175 17.59 16.96 -0.84
N SER A 176 18.38 16.80 0.22
CA SER A 176 19.39 17.80 0.62
C SER A 176 20.71 17.69 -0.16
N VAL A 177 20.96 16.56 -0.83
CA VAL A 177 22.25 16.28 -1.49
C VAL A 177 22.14 16.09 -3.00
N VAL A 178 20.94 15.75 -3.51
CA VAL A 178 20.72 15.57 -4.95
C VAL A 178 20.86 16.89 -5.69
N GLY A 179 21.53 16.86 -6.84
CA GLY A 179 21.66 18.01 -7.73
C GLY A 179 20.39 18.27 -8.56
N GLN A 180 20.43 19.31 -9.40
CA GLN A 180 19.35 19.58 -10.38
C GLN A 180 19.24 18.46 -11.42
N THR A 181 20.34 17.79 -11.72
CA THR A 181 20.41 16.61 -12.58
C THR A 181 21.02 15.47 -11.78
N PHE A 182 20.47 14.27 -11.97
CA PHE A 182 21.02 13.07 -11.32
C PHE A 182 22.45 12.81 -11.77
N ASN A 183 23.31 12.48 -10.82
CA ASN A 183 24.69 12.16 -11.10
C ASN A 183 24.84 10.64 -11.22
N PRO A 184 25.21 10.09 -12.40
CA PRO A 184 25.33 8.64 -12.60
C PRO A 184 26.58 8.02 -11.93
N LEU A 185 27.46 8.84 -11.36
CA LEU A 185 28.67 8.34 -10.72
C LEU A 185 28.33 7.70 -9.36
N ALA A 186 28.65 6.42 -9.21
CA ALA A 186 28.38 5.65 -7.98
C ALA A 186 28.97 6.27 -6.71
N PHE A 187 29.99 7.12 -6.84
CA PHE A 187 30.65 7.80 -5.72
C PHE A 187 30.04 9.16 -5.40
N SER A 188 29.06 9.62 -6.17
CA SER A 188 28.41 10.89 -5.86
C SER A 188 27.69 10.82 -4.53
N ARG A 189 27.58 11.97 -3.87
CA ARG A 189 26.99 12.07 -2.54
C ARG A 189 25.55 11.54 -2.47
N GLU A 190 24.80 11.68 -3.52
CA GLU A 190 23.40 11.22 -3.62
C GLU A 190 23.26 9.69 -3.63
N HIS A 191 24.36 8.93 -3.80
CA HIS A 191 24.38 7.47 -3.72
C HIS A 191 25.05 6.95 -2.43
N GLN A 192 25.45 7.85 -1.53
CA GLN A 192 26.16 7.49 -0.29
C GLN A 192 25.31 7.87 0.93
N GLU A 193 24.30 7.05 1.18
CA GLU A 193 23.43 7.23 2.34
C GLU A 193 24.27 7.16 3.63
N PRO A 194 24.21 8.18 4.52
CA PRO A 194 24.96 8.15 5.76
C PRO A 194 24.31 7.22 6.79
N TRP A 195 25.13 6.65 7.65
CA TRP A 195 24.60 6.02 8.85
C TRP A 195 23.83 7.07 9.70
N PRO A 196 22.65 6.73 10.29
CA PRO A 196 22.10 5.37 10.47
C PRO A 196 21.24 4.85 9.31
N GLY A 197 21.09 5.59 8.22
CA GLY A 197 20.30 5.21 7.06
C GLY A 197 18.78 5.15 7.32
N GLY A 198 18.02 5.02 6.26
CA GLY A 198 16.56 4.96 6.30
C GLY A 198 15.98 3.56 6.34
N ARG A 199 16.80 2.51 6.24
CA ARG A 199 16.29 1.14 6.19
C ARG A 199 15.43 0.79 7.41
N SER A 200 15.92 1.08 8.60
CA SER A 200 15.29 0.73 9.87
C SER A 200 14.38 1.84 10.42
N ASN A 201 13.58 1.51 11.45
CA ASN A 201 12.73 2.47 12.15
C ASN A 201 13.53 3.46 13.01
N HIS A 202 12.85 4.23 13.88
CA HIS A 202 13.49 5.17 14.80
C HIS A 202 14.59 4.54 15.66
N TYR A 203 14.36 3.36 16.20
CA TYR A 203 15.31 2.65 17.10
C TYR A 203 16.23 1.68 16.37
N TYR A 204 16.35 1.82 15.04
CA TYR A 204 17.23 1.02 14.17
C TYR A 204 16.86 -0.47 14.08
N PHE A 205 15.59 -0.82 14.33
CA PHE A 205 15.10 -2.16 14.08
C PHE A 205 14.64 -2.29 12.60
N ASP A 206 15.02 -3.38 11.99
CA ASP A 206 14.50 -3.77 10.66
C ASP A 206 13.09 -4.31 10.84
N LEU A 207 12.08 -3.53 10.40
CA LEU A 207 10.67 -3.92 10.52
C LEU A 207 10.33 -5.14 9.65
N ASN A 208 11.15 -5.46 8.64
CA ASN A 208 11.03 -6.70 7.87
C ASN A 208 11.77 -7.89 8.52
N ARG A 209 12.13 -7.78 9.80
CA ARG A 209 12.54 -8.87 10.68
C ARG A 209 11.64 -8.98 11.91
N ASP A 210 10.61 -8.13 11.99
CA ASP A 210 9.77 -7.97 13.18
C ASP A 210 8.30 -8.38 12.96
N TRP A 211 7.97 -9.04 11.84
CA TRP A 211 6.62 -9.49 11.55
C TRP A 211 6.10 -10.48 12.61
N ALA A 212 6.87 -11.53 12.91
CA ALA A 212 6.51 -12.53 13.90
C ALA A 212 6.72 -12.03 15.32
N TRP A 213 7.81 -11.31 15.57
CA TRP A 213 8.21 -10.92 16.92
C TRP A 213 7.42 -9.74 17.48
N GLN A 214 6.99 -8.81 16.61
CA GLN A 214 6.18 -7.64 16.98
C GLN A 214 6.79 -6.88 18.17
N SER A 215 8.10 -6.71 18.15
CA SER A 215 8.83 -5.99 19.21
C SER A 215 8.69 -4.47 19.07
N GLN A 216 8.42 -3.99 17.84
CA GLN A 216 8.32 -2.58 17.52
C GLN A 216 6.86 -2.12 17.50
N VAL A 217 6.64 -0.85 17.88
CA VAL A 217 5.29 -0.28 17.96
C VAL A 217 4.59 -0.25 16.59
N GLU A 218 5.32 -0.02 15.51
CA GLU A 218 4.82 -0.06 14.14
C GLU A 218 4.30 -1.47 13.80
N SER A 219 5.10 -2.50 14.08
CA SER A 219 4.73 -3.90 13.84
C SER A 219 3.49 -4.32 14.65
N GLN A 220 3.44 -3.96 15.94
CA GLN A 220 2.30 -4.27 16.81
C GLN A 220 1.00 -3.66 16.30
N GLN A 221 1.04 -2.41 15.87
CA GLN A 221 -0.15 -1.70 15.39
C GLN A 221 -0.60 -2.25 14.04
N ARG A 222 0.35 -2.50 13.13
CA ARG A 222 0.08 -3.10 11.82
C ARG A 222 -0.54 -4.49 11.95
N MET A 223 0.08 -5.37 12.73
CA MET A 223 -0.39 -6.75 12.88
C MET A 223 -1.75 -6.83 13.56
N ARG A 224 -2.04 -5.93 14.50
CA ARG A 224 -3.36 -5.82 15.11
C ARG A 224 -4.45 -5.49 14.07
N LEU A 225 -4.16 -4.60 13.13
CA LEU A 225 -5.07 -4.31 12.02
C LEU A 225 -5.12 -5.46 11.01
N TYR A 226 -3.96 -6.01 10.64
CA TYR A 226 -3.83 -7.10 9.68
C TYR A 226 -4.68 -8.31 10.06
N GLN A 227 -4.59 -8.73 11.32
CA GLN A 227 -5.37 -9.85 11.87
C GLN A 227 -6.89 -9.59 11.91
N GLN A 228 -7.32 -8.33 11.89
CA GLN A 228 -8.74 -8.01 11.76
C GLN A 228 -9.25 -8.16 10.32
N TRP A 229 -8.37 -8.17 9.35
CA TRP A 229 -8.73 -8.26 7.93
C TRP A 229 -8.44 -9.62 7.32
N MET A 230 -7.39 -10.32 7.76
CA MET A 230 -6.96 -11.63 7.24
C MET A 230 -6.99 -11.67 5.70
N PRO A 231 -6.15 -10.90 5.01
CA PRO A 231 -6.23 -10.77 3.55
C PRO A 231 -5.95 -12.09 2.84
N HIS A 232 -6.63 -12.32 1.71
CA HIS A 232 -6.43 -13.48 0.84
C HIS A 232 -5.09 -13.42 0.08
N VAL A 233 -4.67 -12.20 -0.25
CA VAL A 233 -3.41 -11.95 -0.95
C VAL A 233 -2.69 -10.81 -0.26
N HIS A 234 -1.39 -11.01 0.02
CA HIS A 234 -0.50 -9.98 0.51
C HIS A 234 0.65 -9.78 -0.46
N VAL A 235 0.95 -8.53 -0.78
CA VAL A 235 2.11 -8.14 -1.58
C VAL A 235 2.98 -7.21 -0.76
N ASP A 236 4.24 -7.58 -0.56
CA ASP A 236 5.25 -6.79 0.15
C ASP A 236 6.22 -6.18 -0.86
N PHE A 237 6.17 -4.85 -1.01
CA PHE A 237 6.94 -4.12 -2.02
C PHE A 237 8.30 -3.70 -1.50
N HIS A 238 9.34 -4.18 -2.16
CA HIS A 238 10.74 -3.91 -1.89
C HIS A 238 11.46 -3.31 -3.10
N GLU A 239 12.71 -2.92 -2.91
CA GLU A 239 13.64 -2.60 -4.00
C GLU A 239 14.75 -3.64 -4.10
N GLN A 240 15.19 -3.90 -5.33
CA GLN A 240 16.44 -4.59 -5.63
C GLN A 240 17.57 -3.59 -5.84
N GLY A 241 18.81 -4.06 -5.89
CA GLY A 241 19.93 -3.20 -6.31
C GLY A 241 19.67 -2.62 -7.71
N TYR A 242 20.12 -1.39 -7.94
CA TYR A 242 19.84 -0.63 -9.17
C TYR A 242 20.30 -1.32 -10.48
N ASN A 243 21.21 -2.29 -10.41
CA ASN A 243 21.66 -3.12 -11.52
C ASN A 243 21.09 -4.55 -11.49
N GLU A 244 20.22 -4.87 -10.54
CA GLU A 244 19.63 -6.19 -10.43
C GLU A 244 18.30 -6.27 -11.19
N PRO A 245 17.95 -7.45 -11.73
CA PRO A 245 16.63 -7.67 -12.29
C PRO A 245 15.56 -7.65 -11.20
N TYR A 246 14.31 -7.43 -11.59
CA TYR A 246 13.17 -7.48 -10.67
C TYR A 246 12.91 -8.88 -10.14
N TYR A 247 12.34 -8.97 -8.94
CA TYR A 247 11.87 -10.21 -8.35
C TYR A 247 10.34 -10.18 -8.18
N PHE A 248 9.71 -11.31 -8.46
CA PHE A 248 8.33 -11.60 -8.07
C PHE A 248 8.12 -13.11 -7.93
N ALA A 249 7.01 -13.52 -7.28
CA ALA A 249 6.67 -14.93 -7.07
C ALA A 249 6.69 -15.75 -8.39
N PRO A 250 6.97 -17.05 -8.34
CA PRO A 250 7.16 -17.88 -7.15
C PRO A 250 8.51 -17.68 -6.48
N ALA A 251 8.52 -17.86 -5.16
CA ALA A 251 9.73 -17.82 -4.35
C ALA A 251 10.65 -19.04 -4.60
N ALA A 252 11.88 -18.96 -4.07
CA ALA A 252 12.80 -20.08 -4.07
C ALA A 252 12.38 -21.16 -3.06
N GLU A 253 12.79 -22.40 -3.27
CA GLU A 253 12.75 -23.45 -2.25
C GLU A 253 13.90 -23.22 -1.22
N PRO A 254 13.74 -23.67 0.06
CA PRO A 254 12.61 -24.46 0.55
C PRO A 254 11.41 -23.62 1.00
N TYR A 255 10.21 -24.22 0.90
CA TYR A 255 9.00 -23.66 1.50
C TYR A 255 8.71 -24.31 2.85
N HIS A 256 8.22 -23.54 3.79
CA HIS A 256 7.72 -24.10 5.05
C HIS A 256 6.50 -25.01 4.79
N GLU A 257 6.34 -26.03 5.62
CA GLU A 257 5.28 -27.04 5.47
C GLU A 257 3.85 -26.48 5.64
N ILE A 258 3.71 -25.33 6.32
CA ILE A 258 2.42 -24.65 6.48
C ILE A 258 1.87 -24.11 5.15
N ILE A 259 2.73 -23.86 4.16
CA ILE A 259 2.34 -23.35 2.86
C ILE A 259 1.63 -24.45 2.08
N THR A 260 0.34 -24.26 1.88
CA THR A 260 -0.55 -25.24 1.27
C THR A 260 -0.22 -25.47 -0.21
N PRO A 261 -0.61 -26.62 -0.79
CA PRO A 261 -0.46 -26.86 -2.23
C PRO A 261 -1.14 -25.77 -3.08
N TRP A 262 -2.31 -25.28 -2.65
CA TRP A 262 -3.03 -24.20 -3.35
C TRP A 262 -2.22 -22.89 -3.38
N GLN A 263 -1.64 -22.48 -2.26
CA GLN A 263 -0.81 -21.27 -2.20
C GLN A 263 0.42 -21.39 -3.10
N ARG A 264 1.03 -22.57 -3.19
CA ARG A 264 2.16 -22.84 -4.10
C ARG A 264 1.76 -22.74 -5.57
N GLU A 265 0.59 -23.24 -5.93
CA GLU A 265 0.03 -23.13 -7.28
C GLU A 265 -0.35 -21.68 -7.62
N PHE A 266 -0.97 -20.98 -6.68
CA PHE A 266 -1.39 -19.59 -6.86
C PHE A 266 -0.19 -18.65 -7.09
N GLN A 267 0.92 -18.84 -6.38
CA GLN A 267 2.16 -18.11 -6.67
C GLN A 267 2.63 -18.27 -8.12
N GLN A 268 2.47 -19.47 -8.70
CA GLN A 268 2.81 -19.69 -10.10
C GLN A 268 1.86 -18.96 -11.06
N ALA A 269 0.57 -18.88 -10.72
CA ALA A 269 -0.41 -18.15 -11.52
C ALA A 269 -0.09 -16.65 -11.52
N ILE A 270 0.18 -16.06 -10.35
CA ILE A 270 0.62 -14.67 -10.21
C ILE A 270 1.92 -14.43 -10.97
N GLY A 271 2.92 -15.29 -10.80
CA GLY A 271 4.21 -15.16 -11.46
C GLY A 271 4.11 -15.19 -12.98
N LYS A 272 3.29 -16.08 -13.55
CA LYS A 272 3.05 -16.11 -15.00
C LYS A 272 2.38 -14.83 -15.51
N ASN A 273 1.43 -14.27 -14.73
CA ASN A 273 0.80 -13.02 -15.07
C ASN A 273 1.82 -11.86 -15.08
N HIS A 274 2.66 -11.75 -14.04
CA HIS A 274 3.71 -10.74 -13.99
C HIS A 274 4.72 -10.91 -15.13
N ALA A 275 5.20 -12.13 -15.39
CA ALA A 275 6.11 -12.42 -16.49
C ALA A 275 5.59 -11.91 -17.82
N GLY A 276 4.30 -12.10 -18.12
CA GLY A 276 3.69 -11.59 -19.35
C GLY A 276 3.78 -10.06 -19.50
N TYR A 277 3.65 -9.30 -18.40
CA TYR A 277 3.86 -7.86 -18.42
C TYR A 277 5.33 -7.46 -18.56
N PHE A 278 6.22 -8.14 -17.85
CA PHE A 278 7.67 -7.88 -17.90
C PHE A 278 8.26 -8.20 -19.27
N ASP A 279 7.92 -9.35 -19.84
CA ASP A 279 8.32 -9.76 -21.17
C ASP A 279 7.87 -8.77 -22.24
N LYS A 280 6.63 -8.31 -22.16
CA LYS A 280 6.08 -7.30 -23.09
C LYS A 280 6.86 -5.98 -23.06
N ASN A 281 7.42 -5.61 -21.92
CA ASN A 281 8.17 -4.36 -21.73
C ASN A 281 9.69 -4.56 -21.83
N GLY A 282 10.17 -5.79 -21.98
CA GLY A 282 11.60 -6.10 -22.02
C GLY A 282 12.32 -5.87 -20.69
N TRP A 283 11.60 -5.96 -19.57
CA TRP A 283 12.17 -5.81 -18.23
C TRP A 283 12.70 -7.13 -17.72
N LEU A 284 13.95 -7.12 -17.21
CA LEU A 284 14.58 -8.32 -16.66
C LEU A 284 14.00 -8.65 -15.28
N TYR A 285 13.74 -9.93 -15.05
CA TYR A 285 13.24 -10.44 -13.78
C TYR A 285 13.80 -11.83 -13.50
N PHE A 286 13.66 -12.25 -12.24
CA PHE A 286 13.94 -13.64 -11.82
C PHE A 286 12.85 -14.12 -10.86
N THR A 287 12.72 -15.44 -10.79
CA THR A 287 11.86 -16.15 -9.85
C THR A 287 12.59 -17.41 -9.38
N ARG A 288 12.25 -17.96 -8.21
CA ARG A 288 12.74 -19.24 -7.71
C ARG A 288 14.25 -19.36 -7.44
N GLU A 289 15.00 -18.29 -7.58
CA GLU A 289 16.46 -18.32 -7.42
C GLU A 289 16.91 -17.82 -6.05
N ARG A 290 16.14 -16.91 -5.47
CA ARG A 290 16.38 -16.25 -4.17
C ARG A 290 15.06 -16.08 -3.44
N PHE A 291 15.12 -15.72 -2.15
CA PHE A 291 13.96 -15.40 -1.31
C PHE A 291 13.03 -16.61 -1.13
N ASP A 292 13.43 -17.54 -0.25
CA ASP A 292 12.61 -18.69 0.13
C ASP A 292 11.49 -18.32 1.11
N LEU A 293 10.52 -19.22 1.27
CA LEU A 293 9.40 -19.06 2.18
C LEU A 293 9.48 -20.04 3.38
N LEU A 294 10.65 -20.12 3.98
CA LEU A 294 10.88 -21.03 5.11
C LEU A 294 10.71 -20.35 6.47
N TYR A 295 11.19 -19.12 6.62
CA TYR A 295 11.33 -18.46 7.92
C TYR A 295 10.31 -17.33 8.11
N PRO A 296 9.56 -17.29 9.24
CA PRO A 296 8.37 -16.43 9.38
C PRO A 296 8.68 -14.98 9.78
N SER A 297 9.90 -14.47 9.66
CA SER A 297 10.21 -13.11 10.08
C SER A 297 10.02 -12.04 9.02
N TYR A 298 9.79 -12.42 7.78
CA TYR A 298 9.67 -11.52 6.63
C TYR A 298 8.22 -11.28 6.23
N GLY A 299 7.94 -10.15 5.57
CA GLY A 299 6.63 -9.79 5.09
C GLY A 299 6.08 -10.68 3.97
N ASP A 300 6.94 -11.33 3.23
CA ASP A 300 6.58 -12.31 2.20
C ASP A 300 6.22 -13.70 2.76
N THR A 301 6.70 -14.03 3.95
CA THR A 301 6.52 -15.35 4.57
C THR A 301 5.50 -15.33 5.70
N TYR A 302 5.56 -14.32 6.59
CA TYR A 302 4.74 -14.30 7.81
C TYR A 302 3.23 -14.36 7.59
N PRO A 303 2.64 -13.72 6.58
CA PRO A 303 1.20 -13.80 6.34
C PRO A 303 0.65 -15.23 6.27
N MET A 304 1.41 -16.16 5.73
CA MET A 304 1.04 -17.58 5.61
C MET A 304 0.97 -18.31 6.95
N TYR A 305 1.58 -17.75 8.01
CA TYR A 305 1.51 -18.28 9.38
C TYR A 305 0.37 -17.66 10.20
N SER A 306 -0.28 -16.64 9.66
CA SER A 306 -1.35 -15.91 10.36
C SER A 306 -2.74 -16.53 10.15
N GLY A 307 -2.90 -17.40 9.15
CA GLY A 307 -4.16 -18.07 8.82
C GLY A 307 -4.40 -18.23 7.34
#